data_9d3ac07db044c1fe27d235918bf26727
#
_entry.id   9d3ac07db044c1fe27d235918bf26727
#
_cell.length_a   1.000
_cell.length_b   1.000
_cell.length_c   1.000
_cell.angle_alpha   90.00
_cell.angle_beta   90.00
_cell.angle_gamma   90.00
#
_symmetry.space_group_name_H-M   'P 1'
#
loop_
_entity.id
_entity.type
_entity.pdbx_description
1 polymer ?
#
loop_
_entity_poly.entity_id
_entity_poly.type
_entity_poly.pdbx_seq_one_letter_code
_entity_poly.pdbx_strand_id
1 'polypeptide(L)'
;TKIDGIATQMHVSYYADPTVQASKQEHVVKMLELMAESGKLVKISELDMGYVDANGTTIATNNMTDEQHQAMAEYYKFIIKKYMEIIPQAQQYGITQWCITDGPGNLGEGWRGGEPVGLWTLDYYRKHTYAGWADGLAGK
;
A
#
# COMPACT_ATOMS: atom_id res chain seq x y z
N THR A 1 19.11 -26.03 -1.97
CA THR A 1 18.14 -25.31 -1.11
C THR A 1 16.83 -25.20 -1.86
N LYS A 2 15.72 -25.58 -1.24
CA LYS A 2 14.38 -25.45 -1.80
C LYS A 2 13.78 -24.09 -1.40
N ILE A 3 13.20 -23.37 -2.36
CA ILE A 3 12.47 -22.13 -2.13
C ILE A 3 11.00 -22.40 -2.42
N ASP A 4 10.14 -22.22 -1.43
CA ASP A 4 8.70 -22.49 -1.54
C ASP A 4 7.86 -21.22 -1.79
N GLY A 5 8.40 -20.05 -1.47
CA GLY A 5 7.71 -18.76 -1.65
C GLY A 5 8.68 -17.60 -1.84
N ILE A 6 8.14 -16.53 -2.39
CA ILE A 6 8.80 -15.23 -2.56
C ILE A 6 7.93 -14.12 -1.98
N ALA A 7 8.53 -13.04 -1.52
CA ALA A 7 7.82 -11.90 -0.96
C ALA A 7 8.38 -10.58 -1.43
N THR A 8 7.53 -9.57 -1.44
CA THR A 8 7.91 -8.15 -1.57
C THR A 8 7.43 -7.39 -0.35
N GLN A 9 8.21 -6.44 0.15
CA GLN A 9 7.81 -5.61 1.29
C GLN A 9 6.67 -4.66 0.92
N MET A 10 6.81 -3.93 -0.17
CA MET A 10 5.84 -2.95 -0.68
C MET A 10 5.61 -1.73 0.25
N HIS A 11 6.67 -1.10 0.71
CA HIS A 11 6.60 0.24 1.27
C HIS A 11 6.43 1.24 0.11
N VAL A 12 5.21 1.67 -0.13
CA VAL A 12 4.87 2.51 -1.29
C VAL A 12 4.47 3.93 -0.90
N SER A 13 4.30 4.81 -1.88
CA SER A 13 3.66 6.11 -1.70
C SER A 13 2.63 6.32 -2.79
N TYR A 14 1.53 6.99 -2.44
CA TYR A 14 0.64 7.61 -3.41
C TYR A 14 1.28 8.92 -3.88
N TYR A 15 1.24 9.18 -5.17
CA TYR A 15 1.74 10.41 -5.77
C TYR A 15 0.57 11.22 -6.33
N ALA A 16 0.43 12.48 -5.93
CA ALA A 16 -0.61 13.37 -6.45
C ALA A 16 -0.36 13.78 -7.92
N ASP A 17 0.87 13.65 -8.42
CA ASP A 17 1.15 13.76 -9.85
C ASP A 17 0.57 12.54 -10.59
N PRO A 18 -0.42 12.74 -11.50
CA PRO A 18 -1.11 11.62 -12.13
C PRO A 18 -0.21 10.79 -13.05
N THR A 19 0.81 11.40 -13.65
CA THR A 19 1.75 10.68 -14.52
C THR A 19 2.65 9.76 -13.72
N VAL A 20 3.17 10.26 -12.59
CA VAL A 20 3.96 9.46 -11.65
C VAL A 20 3.12 8.34 -11.07
N GLN A 21 1.90 8.65 -10.61
CA GLN A 21 0.99 7.65 -10.02
C GLN A 21 0.64 6.54 -11.01
N ALA A 22 0.32 6.88 -12.26
CA ALA A 22 0.04 5.89 -13.30
C ALA A 22 1.25 4.96 -13.54
N SER A 23 2.46 5.52 -13.65
CA SER A 23 3.69 4.74 -13.77
C SER A 23 3.92 3.80 -12.58
N LYS A 24 3.64 4.26 -11.34
CA LYS A 24 3.74 3.39 -10.15
C LYS A 24 2.73 2.24 -10.18
N GLN A 25 1.51 2.49 -10.65
CA GLN A 25 0.50 1.44 -10.82
C GLN A 25 0.93 0.39 -11.85
N GLU A 26 1.48 0.82 -12.99
CA GLU A 26 2.03 -0.09 -14.01
C GLU A 26 3.17 -0.96 -13.44
N HIS A 27 4.08 -0.36 -12.67
CA HIS A 27 5.17 -1.10 -12.01
C HIS A 27 4.65 -2.14 -11.00
N VAL A 28 3.60 -1.82 -10.24
CA VAL A 28 2.97 -2.80 -9.33
C VAL A 28 2.41 -3.98 -10.12
N VAL A 29 1.68 -3.73 -11.20
CA VAL A 29 1.15 -4.79 -12.07
C VAL A 29 2.27 -5.65 -12.61
N LYS A 30 3.30 -5.03 -13.21
CA LYS A 30 4.45 -5.75 -13.78
C LYS A 30 5.21 -6.59 -12.75
N MET A 31 5.41 -6.07 -11.57
CA MET A 31 6.03 -6.80 -10.47
C MET A 31 5.21 -8.04 -10.09
N LEU A 32 3.89 -7.90 -9.92
CA LEU A 32 3.01 -9.00 -9.58
C LEU A 32 2.99 -10.09 -10.68
N GLU A 33 2.97 -9.69 -11.97
CA GLU A 33 3.07 -10.61 -13.09
C GLU A 33 4.36 -11.45 -13.03
N LEU A 34 5.52 -10.80 -12.82
CA LEU A 34 6.81 -11.47 -12.68
C LEU A 34 6.86 -12.40 -11.47
N MET A 35 6.24 -12.01 -10.35
CA MET A 35 6.14 -12.87 -9.18
C MET A 35 5.25 -14.10 -9.44
N ALA A 36 4.14 -13.93 -10.15
CA ALA A 36 3.27 -15.04 -10.54
C ALA A 36 3.98 -16.06 -11.46
N GLU A 37 4.81 -15.58 -12.41
CA GLU A 37 5.61 -16.43 -13.30
C GLU A 37 6.58 -17.36 -12.54
N SER A 38 6.94 -17.04 -11.31
CA SER A 38 7.81 -17.89 -10.49
C SER A 38 7.21 -19.26 -10.15
N GLY A 39 5.90 -19.40 -10.23
CA GLY A 39 5.16 -20.61 -9.81
C GLY A 39 5.24 -20.88 -8.29
N LYS A 40 5.73 -19.93 -7.49
CA LYS A 40 5.92 -20.05 -6.04
C LYS A 40 4.79 -19.35 -5.27
N LEU A 41 4.69 -19.63 -3.97
CA LEU A 41 3.83 -18.83 -3.09
C LEU A 41 4.30 -17.39 -3.11
N VAL A 42 3.36 -16.45 -3.20
CA VAL A 42 3.62 -15.00 -3.30
C VAL A 42 3.01 -14.28 -2.10
N LYS A 43 3.81 -13.47 -1.43
CA LYS A 43 3.37 -12.65 -0.30
C LYS A 43 3.72 -11.17 -0.53
N ILE A 44 2.80 -10.28 -0.18
CA ILE A 44 3.13 -8.89 0.16
C ILE A 44 3.33 -8.88 1.68
N SER A 45 4.57 -8.62 2.14
CA SER A 45 4.95 -8.87 3.53
C SER A 45 4.82 -7.68 4.47
N GLU A 46 4.87 -6.45 3.95
CA GLU A 46 5.00 -5.25 4.75
C GLU A 46 4.33 -4.03 4.09
N LEU A 47 3.14 -4.22 3.51
CA LEU A 47 2.46 -3.13 2.80
C LEU A 47 2.15 -1.96 3.74
N ASP A 48 2.68 -0.81 3.40
CA ASP A 48 2.27 0.48 3.94
C ASP A 48 2.35 1.57 2.85
N MET A 49 1.74 2.72 3.11
CA MET A 49 1.64 3.77 2.10
C MET A 49 1.81 5.15 2.72
N GLY A 50 2.74 5.95 2.15
CA GLY A 50 2.85 7.37 2.39
C GLY A 50 2.11 8.20 1.33
N TYR A 51 2.23 9.52 1.42
CA TYR A 51 1.65 10.46 0.46
C TYR A 51 2.69 11.49 0.02
N VAL A 52 2.77 11.70 -1.29
CA VAL A 52 3.63 12.71 -1.93
C VAL A 52 2.74 13.65 -2.75
N ASP A 53 2.84 14.95 -2.50
CA ASP A 53 2.05 15.97 -3.20
C ASP A 53 2.52 16.17 -4.66
N ALA A 54 1.83 17.04 -5.40
CA ALA A 54 2.15 17.34 -6.79
C ALA A 54 3.52 18.03 -6.99
N ASN A 55 4.10 18.58 -5.92
CA ASN A 55 5.43 19.20 -5.94
C ASN A 55 6.56 18.20 -5.58
N GLY A 56 6.21 16.94 -5.31
CA GLY A 56 7.14 15.92 -4.87
C GLY A 56 7.48 15.98 -3.37
N THR A 57 6.65 16.66 -2.58
CA THR A 57 6.86 16.80 -1.13
C THR A 57 6.06 15.73 -0.37
N THR A 58 6.73 15.03 0.54
CA THR A 58 6.09 14.08 1.47
C THR A 58 5.23 14.83 2.49
N ILE A 59 4.01 14.36 2.70
CA ILE A 59 3.05 15.00 3.62
C ILE A 59 2.94 14.18 4.91
N ALA A 60 3.10 14.85 6.06
CA ALA A 60 2.87 14.26 7.37
C ALA A 60 1.37 14.03 7.62
N THR A 61 1.02 13.04 8.43
CA THR A 61 -0.37 12.66 8.70
C THR A 61 -1.23 13.81 9.22
N ASN A 62 -0.65 14.72 10.05
CA ASN A 62 -1.37 15.88 10.58
C ASN A 62 -1.74 16.94 9.52
N ASN A 63 -1.11 16.89 8.34
CA ASN A 63 -1.31 17.85 7.26
C ASN A 63 -2.12 17.25 6.10
N MET A 64 -2.61 16.03 6.25
CA MET A 64 -3.41 15.35 5.25
C MET A 64 -4.84 15.88 5.20
N THR A 65 -5.38 16.06 3.99
CA THR A 65 -6.80 16.34 3.77
C THR A 65 -7.58 15.04 3.60
N ASP A 66 -8.90 15.13 3.71
CA ASP A 66 -9.82 13.99 3.53
C ASP A 66 -9.72 13.40 2.11
N GLU A 67 -9.63 14.27 1.09
CA GLU A 67 -9.47 13.87 -0.30
C GLU A 67 -8.15 13.12 -0.54
N GLN A 68 -7.08 13.51 0.14
CA GLN A 68 -5.80 12.82 0.06
C GLN A 68 -5.87 11.44 0.71
N HIS A 69 -6.56 11.31 1.85
CA HIS A 69 -6.83 10.01 2.47
C HIS A 69 -7.70 9.09 1.58
N GLN A 70 -8.70 9.65 0.88
CA GLN A 70 -9.51 8.91 -0.07
C GLN A 70 -8.67 8.41 -1.27
N ALA A 71 -7.81 9.26 -1.82
CA ALA A 71 -6.92 8.88 -2.91
C ALA A 71 -5.98 7.72 -2.53
N MET A 72 -5.43 7.75 -1.30
CA MET A 72 -4.65 6.64 -0.77
C MET A 72 -5.49 5.36 -0.63
N ALA A 73 -6.74 5.48 -0.18
CA ALA A 73 -7.65 4.34 -0.04
C ALA A 73 -7.91 3.65 -1.39
N GLU A 74 -8.11 4.42 -2.46
CA GLU A 74 -8.27 3.87 -3.81
C GLU A 74 -6.99 3.18 -4.30
N TYR A 75 -5.81 3.67 -3.92
CA TYR A 75 -4.56 3.01 -4.29
C TYR A 75 -4.33 1.72 -3.50
N TYR A 76 -4.65 1.65 -2.22
CA TYR A 76 -4.68 0.39 -1.46
C TYR A 76 -5.61 -0.63 -2.11
N LYS A 77 -6.83 -0.20 -2.42
CA LYS A 77 -7.82 -1.04 -3.11
C LYS A 77 -7.27 -1.58 -4.44
N PHE A 78 -6.64 -0.71 -5.25
CA PHE A 78 -5.99 -1.10 -6.51
C PHE A 78 -4.92 -2.17 -6.28
N ILE A 79 -3.98 -1.97 -5.37
CA ILE A 79 -2.88 -2.91 -5.10
C ILE A 79 -3.42 -4.28 -4.70
N ILE A 80 -4.38 -4.30 -3.77
CA ILE A 80 -4.96 -5.55 -3.24
C ILE A 80 -5.76 -6.28 -4.32
N LYS A 81 -6.59 -5.56 -5.09
CA LYS A 81 -7.31 -6.15 -6.23
C LYS A 81 -6.34 -6.74 -7.25
N LYS A 82 -5.27 -6.03 -7.60
CA LYS A 82 -4.27 -6.54 -8.56
C LYS A 82 -3.55 -7.78 -8.03
N TYR A 83 -3.22 -7.83 -6.75
CA TYR A 83 -2.70 -9.06 -6.14
C TYR A 83 -3.68 -10.23 -6.29
N MET A 84 -4.95 -10.03 -5.96
CA MET A 84 -5.99 -11.07 -6.05
C MET A 84 -6.29 -11.50 -7.50
N GLU A 85 -6.19 -10.58 -8.46
CA GLU A 85 -6.44 -10.84 -9.89
C GLU A 85 -5.27 -11.53 -10.59
N ILE A 86 -4.03 -11.09 -10.32
CA ILE A 86 -2.83 -11.50 -11.06
C ILE A 86 -2.20 -12.76 -10.46
N ILE A 87 -2.12 -12.84 -9.12
CA ILE A 87 -1.52 -14.00 -8.46
C ILE A 87 -2.52 -15.15 -8.47
N PRO A 88 -2.20 -16.29 -9.11
CA PRO A 88 -3.08 -17.47 -9.08
C PRO A 88 -3.43 -17.88 -7.66
N GLN A 89 -4.67 -18.26 -7.41
CA GLN A 89 -5.16 -18.62 -6.07
C GLN A 89 -4.26 -19.62 -5.34
N ALA A 90 -3.71 -20.60 -6.05
CA ALA A 90 -2.80 -21.59 -5.47
C ALA A 90 -1.44 -21.02 -5.04
N GLN A 91 -1.10 -19.82 -5.50
CA GLN A 91 0.13 -19.11 -5.15
C GLN A 91 -0.11 -17.97 -4.13
N GLN A 92 -1.36 -17.62 -3.82
CA GLN A 92 -1.70 -16.55 -2.88
C GLN A 92 -1.37 -17.00 -1.45
N TYR A 93 -0.29 -16.43 -0.88
CA TYR A 93 0.06 -16.68 0.52
C TYR A 93 -0.58 -15.65 1.45
N GLY A 94 -0.65 -14.38 1.03
CA GLY A 94 -1.31 -13.33 1.80
C GLY A 94 -0.69 -11.95 1.64
N ILE A 95 -1.35 -10.98 2.28
CA ILE A 95 -0.91 -9.59 2.37
C ILE A 95 -0.87 -9.20 3.85
N THR A 96 0.25 -8.61 4.29
CA THR A 96 0.41 -8.10 5.65
C THR A 96 0.55 -6.59 5.61
N GLN A 97 -0.29 -5.88 6.39
CA GLN A 97 -0.10 -4.46 6.67
C GLN A 97 1.06 -4.29 7.66
N TRP A 98 1.99 -3.38 7.35
CA TRP A 98 3.14 -3.15 8.22
C TRP A 98 2.80 -2.32 9.46
N CYS A 99 2.15 -1.18 9.27
CA CYS A 99 1.77 -0.29 10.37
C CYS A 99 0.26 -0.36 10.64
N ILE A 100 -0.14 -0.60 11.89
CA ILE A 100 -1.54 -0.55 12.29
C ILE A 100 -2.00 0.91 12.35
N THR A 101 -1.26 1.75 13.07
CA THR A 101 -1.53 3.19 13.21
C THR A 101 -0.51 4.03 12.48
N ASP A 102 -0.86 5.29 12.22
CA ASP A 102 0.13 6.30 11.87
C ASP A 102 1.17 6.44 12.98
N GLY A 103 2.38 6.88 12.65
CA GLY A 103 3.38 7.30 13.63
C GLY A 103 3.08 8.70 14.19
N PRO A 104 3.96 9.27 15.02
CA PRO A 104 3.87 10.67 15.42
C PRO A 104 3.69 11.58 14.21
N GLY A 105 2.80 12.56 14.33
CA GLY A 105 2.34 13.37 13.20
C GLY A 105 3.36 14.36 12.60
N ASN A 106 4.61 14.34 13.07
CA ASN A 106 5.67 15.23 12.60
C ASN A 106 6.64 14.45 11.70
N LEU A 107 7.03 15.04 10.57
CA LEU A 107 8.06 14.48 9.70
C LEU A 107 9.38 14.32 10.45
N GLY A 108 10.04 13.16 10.22
CA GLY A 108 11.30 12.82 10.88
C GLY A 108 11.16 12.01 12.16
N GLU A 109 9.93 11.75 12.63
CA GLU A 109 9.68 10.96 13.84
C GLU A 109 9.02 9.61 13.48
N GLY A 110 9.45 8.54 14.16
CA GLY A 110 8.91 7.21 13.98
C GLY A 110 9.17 6.59 12.58
N TRP A 111 8.42 5.55 12.29
CA TRP A 111 8.50 4.89 11.00
C TRP A 111 8.03 5.80 9.87
N ARG A 112 8.84 5.91 8.83
CA ARG A 112 8.62 6.79 7.68
C ARG A 112 8.36 8.26 8.06
N GLY A 113 8.92 8.72 9.19
CA GLY A 113 8.94 10.13 9.51
C GLY A 113 7.57 10.78 9.72
N GLY A 114 6.58 10.08 10.29
CA GLY A 114 5.25 10.63 10.56
C GLY A 114 4.33 10.68 9.33
N GLU A 115 4.66 9.92 8.27
CA GLU A 115 3.76 9.73 7.12
C GLU A 115 2.47 9.00 7.51
N PRO A 116 1.39 9.13 6.70
CA PRO A 116 0.06 8.55 6.99
C PRO A 116 -0.02 7.04 6.72
N VAL A 117 0.91 6.24 7.25
CA VAL A 117 1.17 4.84 6.90
C VAL A 117 0.19 3.82 7.47
N GLY A 118 -0.56 4.18 8.51
CA GLY A 118 -1.49 3.29 9.20
C GLY A 118 -2.85 3.17 8.53
N LEU A 119 -3.60 2.14 8.93
CA LEU A 119 -5.02 1.99 8.61
C LEU A 119 -5.92 2.67 9.66
N TRP A 120 -5.34 3.01 10.81
CA TRP A 120 -5.97 3.77 11.89
C TRP A 120 -5.12 5.01 12.21
N THR A 121 -5.77 6.03 12.76
CA THR A 121 -5.08 7.16 13.37
C THR A 121 -4.35 6.75 14.65
N LEU A 122 -3.54 7.65 15.21
CA LEU A 122 -2.91 7.43 16.53
C LEU A 122 -3.94 7.19 17.64
N ASP A 123 -5.14 7.79 17.53
CA ASP A 123 -6.24 7.62 18.49
C ASP A 123 -7.16 6.43 18.15
N TYR A 124 -6.69 5.55 17.27
CA TYR A 124 -7.39 4.32 16.85
C TYR A 124 -8.73 4.55 16.12
N TYR A 125 -8.92 5.68 15.47
CA TYR A 125 -10.02 5.87 14.52
C TYR A 125 -9.68 5.26 13.17
N ARG A 126 -10.65 4.61 12.53
CA ARG A 126 -10.47 4.04 11.18
C ARG A 126 -10.29 5.16 10.17
N LYS A 127 -9.29 5.00 9.31
CA LYS A 127 -9.03 5.89 8.17
C LYS A 127 -9.72 5.38 6.90
N HIS A 128 -9.80 6.21 5.86
CA HIS A 128 -10.27 5.78 4.54
C HIS A 128 -9.45 4.59 3.99
N THR A 129 -8.16 4.54 4.29
CA THR A 129 -7.27 3.44 3.89
C THR A 129 -7.71 2.08 4.43
N TYR A 130 -8.33 2.03 5.62
CA TYR A 130 -8.94 0.80 6.13
C TYR A 130 -10.07 0.30 5.23
N ALA A 131 -10.95 1.22 4.77
CA ALA A 131 -12.03 0.86 3.86
C ALA A 131 -11.48 0.40 2.50
N GLY A 132 -10.51 1.11 1.93
CA GLY A 132 -9.85 0.72 0.68
C GLY A 132 -9.20 -0.67 0.76
N TRP A 133 -8.56 -0.98 1.89
CA TRP A 133 -8.02 -2.31 2.16
C TRP A 133 -9.12 -3.39 2.16
N ALA A 134 -10.18 -3.17 2.93
CA ALA A 134 -11.28 -4.13 3.06
C ALA A 134 -12.03 -4.33 1.73
N ASP A 135 -12.28 -3.26 0.99
CA ASP A 135 -12.94 -3.30 -0.32
C ASP A 135 -12.08 -4.02 -1.37
N GLY A 136 -10.76 -3.82 -1.34
CA GLY A 136 -9.83 -4.55 -2.20
C GLY A 136 -9.91 -6.06 -1.98
N LEU A 137 -9.93 -6.51 -0.72
CA LEU A 137 -10.08 -7.94 -0.39
C LEU A 137 -11.47 -8.49 -0.77
N ALA A 138 -12.51 -7.66 -0.67
CA ALA A 138 -13.88 -8.05 -1.04
C ALA A 138 -14.13 -8.01 -2.55
N GLY A 139 -13.16 -7.58 -3.36
CA GLY A 139 -13.30 -7.45 -4.81
C GLY A 139 -14.25 -6.33 -5.27
N LYS A 140 -14.48 -5.32 -4.42
CA LYS A 140 -15.41 -4.20 -4.70
C LYS A 140 -14.75 -3.08 -5.49
#